data_55a6098400cc6804e3508688cb081ca8
#
_entry.id   55a6098400cc6804e3508688cb081ca8
#
_cell.length_a   1.000
_cell.length_b   1.000
_cell.length_c   1.000
_cell.angle_alpha   90.00
_cell.angle_beta   90.00
_cell.angle_gamma   90.00
#
_symmetry.space_group_name_H-M   'P 1'
#
loop_
_entity.id
_entity.type
_entity.pdbx_description
1 polymer ?
#
loop_
_entity_poly.entity_id
_entity_poly.type
_entity_poly.pdbx_seq_one_letter_code
_entity_poly.pdbx_strand_id
1 'polypeptide(L)'
;MDISSIYARQKDNALQINQLYNLNDSVSTISIVLPTGLIHPDPDTKKYTKKGKLTYEVIGEGKQILLVDSATFAIADTSDNRNFLSHNWTFNAPSGKGYFIKATYSVPGIPDDFLLLEYFNKKNHFSQSWYRFQYESGDFLSGNITAYSQPLRLVTEDSTTKTFLVKLYSRNFPVPIPPFVEQSRAPFNYSPDSTFRLELKNGKSAYFVPGQTGFYFFQSDTTLTIGPSLFRMNSGFPKVTQHSLMRDALRYITSAKEFQQLYTCPIPKVAVDSFWIANAGRPDIATELIRKYYQRVETANKLYTSFTDGWKTDRGMIFIIIGKPSRVYRSFSQEVWIYGEYDDPRALRFYFDKAKNPFTENDYVLARYDYYKSVWYQNVQMWRQ
;
A
#
# COMPACT_ATOMS: atom_id res chain seq x y z
N MET A 1 -10.20 2.80 -15.11
CA MET A 1 -8.89 2.36 -15.64
C MET A 1 -8.67 0.90 -15.28
N ASP A 2 -8.26 0.07 -16.21
CA ASP A 2 -7.85 -1.30 -15.94
C ASP A 2 -6.45 -1.29 -15.32
N ILE A 3 -6.32 -1.90 -14.14
CA ILE A 3 -5.06 -2.02 -13.39
C ILE A 3 -4.71 -3.47 -13.04
N SER A 4 -5.31 -4.42 -13.76
CA SER A 4 -5.17 -5.86 -13.50
C SER A 4 -3.71 -6.32 -13.50
N SER A 5 -2.87 -5.73 -14.36
CA SER A 5 -1.45 -6.05 -14.46
C SER A 5 -0.64 -5.71 -13.21
N ILE A 6 -1.06 -4.72 -12.40
CA ILE A 6 -0.41 -4.39 -11.12
C ILE A 6 -0.50 -5.58 -10.16
N TYR A 7 -1.65 -6.28 -10.16
CA TYR A 7 -1.88 -7.45 -9.32
C TYR A 7 -1.30 -8.75 -9.90
N ALA A 8 -0.91 -8.71 -11.19
CA ALA A 8 -0.40 -9.89 -11.88
C ALA A 8 1.04 -10.23 -11.52
N ARG A 9 1.84 -9.24 -11.13
CA ARG A 9 3.30 -9.38 -11.02
C ARG A 9 3.76 -9.47 -9.58
N GLN A 10 4.82 -10.22 -9.34
CA GLN A 10 5.53 -10.22 -8.04
C GLN A 10 6.31 -8.89 -7.90
N LYS A 11 6.60 -8.50 -6.65
CA LYS A 11 7.21 -7.21 -6.31
C LYS A 11 8.49 -6.90 -7.10
N ASP A 12 9.36 -7.90 -7.32
CA ASP A 12 10.64 -7.70 -8.00
C ASP A 12 10.49 -7.45 -9.52
N ASN A 13 9.27 -7.68 -10.03
CA ASN A 13 8.88 -7.47 -11.41
C ASN A 13 7.76 -6.41 -11.54
N ALA A 14 7.71 -5.43 -10.65
CA ALA A 14 6.74 -4.34 -10.69
C ALA A 14 7.43 -2.97 -10.69
N LEU A 15 6.83 -1.98 -11.33
CA LEU A 15 7.20 -0.59 -11.12
C LEU A 15 6.86 -0.18 -9.69
N GLN A 16 7.75 0.55 -9.04
CA GLN A 16 7.55 1.04 -7.68
C GLN A 16 7.84 2.54 -7.62
N ILE A 17 7.03 3.25 -6.84
CA ILE A 17 7.31 4.65 -6.54
C ILE A 17 8.37 4.69 -5.43
N ASN A 18 9.43 5.43 -5.68
CA ASN A 18 10.38 5.83 -4.66
C ASN A 18 9.93 7.14 -4.01
N GLN A 19 9.61 8.14 -4.83
CA GLN A 19 9.13 9.45 -4.39
C GLN A 19 8.04 9.97 -5.33
N LEU A 20 7.03 10.62 -4.76
CA LEU A 20 6.02 11.41 -5.49
C LEU A 20 5.66 12.62 -4.62
N TYR A 21 5.99 13.82 -5.08
CA TYR A 21 5.72 15.02 -4.29
C TYR A 21 5.54 16.26 -5.16
N ASN A 22 4.90 17.28 -4.58
CA ASN A 22 4.65 18.56 -5.23
C ASN A 22 5.83 19.52 -5.00
N LEU A 23 6.34 20.08 -6.09
CA LEU A 23 7.37 21.13 -6.03
C LEU A 23 6.76 22.50 -5.79
N ASN A 24 5.65 22.79 -6.48
CA ASN A 24 4.91 24.03 -6.40
C ASN A 24 3.47 23.81 -6.90
N ASP A 25 2.70 24.89 -7.04
CA ASP A 25 1.30 24.83 -7.44
C ASP A 25 1.05 24.27 -8.85
N SER A 26 2.04 24.28 -9.71
CA SER A 26 1.89 23.83 -11.10
C SER A 26 2.61 22.51 -11.38
N VAL A 27 3.72 22.24 -10.69
CA VAL A 27 4.64 21.16 -11.00
C VAL A 27 4.76 20.16 -9.86
N SER A 28 4.78 18.89 -10.20
CA SER A 28 5.10 17.78 -9.31
C SER A 28 6.24 16.96 -9.87
N THR A 29 6.89 16.17 -9.03
CA THR A 29 7.98 15.26 -9.43
C THR A 29 7.69 13.85 -8.95
N ILE A 30 8.15 12.89 -9.72
CA ILE A 30 8.11 11.47 -9.40
C ILE A 30 9.46 10.82 -9.64
N SER A 31 9.78 9.90 -8.76
CA SER A 31 10.89 8.95 -8.90
C SER A 31 10.31 7.54 -8.85
N ILE A 32 10.57 6.74 -9.86
CA ILE A 32 10.18 5.34 -9.91
C ILE A 32 11.41 4.43 -9.91
N VAL A 33 11.26 3.26 -9.30
CA VAL A 33 12.22 2.16 -9.39
C VAL A 33 11.75 1.21 -10.47
N LEU A 34 12.66 0.90 -11.41
CA LEU A 34 12.38 -0.02 -12.49
C LEU A 34 12.48 -1.48 -12.00
N PRO A 35 11.74 -2.44 -12.61
CA PRO A 35 11.71 -3.84 -12.17
C PRO A 35 13.10 -4.49 -12.17
N THR A 36 13.55 -5.01 -11.03
CA THR A 36 14.90 -5.56 -10.86
C THR A 36 15.14 -6.85 -11.64
N GLY A 37 14.10 -7.65 -11.88
CA GLY A 37 14.17 -8.88 -12.67
C GLY A 37 14.56 -8.69 -14.15
N LEU A 38 14.57 -7.45 -14.64
CA LEU A 38 14.93 -7.09 -16.02
C LEU A 38 16.33 -6.47 -16.14
N ILE A 39 17.11 -6.47 -15.07
CA ILE A 39 18.45 -5.90 -15.05
C ILE A 39 19.46 -6.95 -15.51
N HIS A 40 20.18 -6.65 -16.57
CA HIS A 40 21.25 -7.50 -17.09
C HIS A 40 22.61 -6.84 -16.90
N PRO A 41 23.64 -7.58 -16.45
CA PRO A 41 24.99 -7.05 -16.41
C PRO A 41 25.51 -6.86 -17.86
N ASP A 42 26.11 -5.72 -18.13
CA ASP A 42 26.86 -5.47 -19.34
C ASP A 42 28.17 -6.27 -19.26
N PRO A 43 28.50 -7.10 -20.29
CA PRO A 43 29.68 -7.97 -20.27
C PRO A 43 31.00 -7.20 -20.15
N ASP A 44 31.09 -6.02 -20.76
CA ASP A 44 32.33 -5.26 -20.89
C ASP A 44 32.54 -4.33 -19.71
N THR A 45 31.49 -3.61 -19.28
CA THR A 45 31.59 -2.59 -18.24
C THR A 45 31.26 -3.10 -16.85
N LYS A 46 30.69 -4.32 -16.72
CA LYS A 46 30.13 -4.92 -15.49
C LYS A 46 29.02 -4.09 -14.83
N LYS A 47 28.53 -3.06 -15.52
CA LYS A 47 27.41 -2.24 -15.06
C LYS A 47 26.08 -2.91 -15.40
N TYR A 48 25.09 -2.69 -14.56
CA TYR A 48 23.75 -3.18 -14.80
C TYR A 48 22.99 -2.20 -15.69
N THR A 49 22.39 -2.68 -16.76
CA THR A 49 21.65 -1.84 -17.72
C THR A 49 20.20 -2.27 -17.82
N LYS A 50 19.32 -1.28 -18.03
CA LYS A 50 17.94 -1.47 -18.45
C LYS A 50 17.67 -0.68 -19.71
N LYS A 51 16.95 -1.31 -20.65
CA LYS A 51 16.48 -0.66 -21.86
C LYS A 51 14.98 -0.84 -21.98
N GLY A 52 14.27 0.21 -22.33
CA GLY A 52 12.82 0.15 -22.51
C GLY A 52 12.23 1.53 -22.83
N LYS A 53 10.92 1.58 -22.86
CA LYS A 53 10.14 2.78 -23.11
C LYS A 53 9.25 3.03 -21.91
N LEU A 54 9.41 4.16 -21.25
CA LEU A 54 8.55 4.61 -20.17
C LEU A 54 7.61 5.69 -20.70
N THR A 55 6.32 5.45 -20.60
CA THR A 55 5.28 6.43 -20.91
C THR A 55 4.53 6.78 -19.65
N TYR A 56 4.21 8.05 -19.43
CA TYR A 56 3.33 8.46 -18.36
C TYR A 56 2.17 9.31 -18.85
N GLU A 57 1.08 9.28 -18.08
CA GLU A 57 -0.13 10.06 -18.26
C GLU A 57 -0.55 10.63 -16.88
N VAL A 58 -0.78 11.94 -16.81
CA VAL A 58 -1.34 12.61 -15.61
C VAL A 58 -2.81 12.91 -15.88
N ILE A 59 -3.68 12.34 -15.08
CA ILE A 59 -5.13 12.36 -15.27
C ILE A 59 -5.76 13.11 -14.11
N GLY A 60 -6.36 14.27 -14.38
CA GLY A 60 -7.02 15.10 -13.38
C GLY A 60 -8.40 14.58 -12.99
N GLU A 61 -8.72 14.69 -11.70
CA GLU A 61 -10.06 14.43 -11.16
C GLU A 61 -11.07 15.45 -11.70
N GLY A 62 -12.23 14.99 -12.17
CA GLY A 62 -13.30 15.83 -12.70
C GLY A 62 -14.50 15.03 -13.21
N LYS A 63 -15.52 15.73 -13.73
CA LYS A 63 -16.71 15.11 -14.36
C LYS A 63 -16.35 14.29 -15.60
N GLN A 64 -15.28 14.69 -16.30
CA GLN A 64 -14.70 13.97 -17.41
C GLN A 64 -13.23 13.69 -17.11
N ILE A 65 -12.70 12.60 -17.65
CA ILE A 65 -11.27 12.28 -17.57
C ILE A 65 -10.51 13.31 -18.38
N LEU A 66 -9.68 14.09 -17.72
CA LEU A 66 -8.86 15.13 -18.35
C LEU A 66 -7.39 14.71 -18.29
N LEU A 67 -6.80 14.43 -19.45
CA LEU A 67 -5.35 14.31 -19.59
C LEU A 67 -4.73 15.70 -19.42
N VAL A 68 -3.85 15.84 -18.41
CA VAL A 68 -3.23 17.12 -18.04
C VAL A 68 -1.79 17.19 -18.54
N ASP A 69 -1.09 16.07 -18.51
CA ASP A 69 0.29 15.96 -18.96
C ASP A 69 0.62 14.53 -19.40
N SER A 70 1.53 14.36 -20.34
CA SER A 70 2.05 13.07 -20.76
C SER A 70 3.36 13.20 -21.50
N ALA A 71 4.23 12.21 -21.35
CA ALA A 71 5.43 12.10 -22.18
C ALA A 71 5.88 10.64 -22.29
N THR A 72 6.85 10.43 -23.16
CA THR A 72 7.49 9.15 -23.37
C THR A 72 9.01 9.31 -23.34
N PHE A 73 9.68 8.47 -22.56
CA PHE A 73 11.12 8.43 -22.42
C PHE A 73 11.68 7.11 -22.94
N ALA A 74 12.77 7.20 -23.71
CA ALA A 74 13.61 6.03 -23.94
C ALA A 74 14.49 5.82 -22.70
N ILE A 75 14.38 4.66 -22.08
CA ILE A 75 15.15 4.31 -20.89
C ILE A 75 16.38 3.51 -21.35
N ALA A 76 17.55 4.02 -21.00
CA ALA A 76 18.83 3.33 -21.20
C ALA A 76 19.68 3.56 -19.94
N ASP A 77 19.10 3.27 -18.76
CA ASP A 77 19.76 3.52 -17.48
C ASP A 77 20.81 2.47 -17.18
N THR A 78 21.94 2.93 -16.65
CA THR A 78 23.05 2.09 -16.18
C THR A 78 23.33 2.36 -14.70
N SER A 79 23.67 1.33 -13.94
CA SER A 79 24.03 1.45 -12.54
C SER A 79 25.10 0.43 -12.16
N ASP A 80 25.95 0.79 -11.20
CA ASP A 80 26.87 -0.16 -10.57
C ASP A 80 26.15 -1.08 -9.57
N ASN A 81 24.90 -0.75 -9.23
CA ASN A 81 24.09 -1.48 -8.27
C ASN A 81 22.85 -2.09 -8.94
N ARG A 82 22.75 -3.43 -8.92
CA ARG A 82 21.63 -4.20 -9.46
C ARG A 82 20.27 -3.80 -8.86
N ASN A 83 20.23 -3.29 -7.63
CA ASN A 83 18.99 -3.04 -6.90
C ASN A 83 18.46 -1.62 -7.08
N PHE A 84 19.16 -0.74 -7.80
CA PHE A 84 18.87 0.70 -7.83
C PHE A 84 18.96 1.28 -9.23
N LEU A 85 17.99 0.93 -10.08
CA LEU A 85 17.78 1.69 -11.31
C LEU A 85 16.45 2.45 -11.16
N SER A 86 16.55 3.77 -11.06
CA SER A 86 15.39 4.66 -10.94
C SER A 86 15.38 5.68 -12.08
N HIS A 87 14.20 6.13 -12.43
CA HIS A 87 13.99 7.22 -13.37
C HIS A 87 13.18 8.32 -12.70
N ASN A 88 13.64 9.57 -12.86
CA ASN A 88 13.06 10.74 -12.22
C ASN A 88 12.64 11.74 -13.29
N TRP A 89 11.46 12.34 -13.14
CA TRP A 89 11.00 13.43 -13.99
C TRP A 89 10.02 14.34 -13.28
N THR A 90 9.83 15.53 -13.83
CA THR A 90 8.80 16.48 -13.41
C THR A 90 7.66 16.49 -14.41
N PHE A 91 6.47 16.82 -13.95
CA PHE A 91 5.27 16.89 -14.78
C PHE A 91 4.32 17.98 -14.30
N ASN A 92 3.44 18.45 -15.18
CA ASN A 92 2.44 19.45 -14.87
C ASN A 92 1.26 18.82 -14.12
N ALA A 93 0.91 19.45 -13.01
CA ALA A 93 -0.28 19.12 -12.21
C ALA A 93 -0.71 20.36 -11.42
N PRO A 94 -1.56 21.25 -11.96
CA PRO A 94 -2.04 22.44 -11.26
C PRO A 94 -2.77 22.13 -9.97
N SER A 95 -2.58 22.94 -8.92
CA SER A 95 -3.26 22.76 -7.63
C SER A 95 -4.79 22.90 -7.75
N GLY A 96 -5.53 22.50 -6.71
CA GLY A 96 -6.99 22.56 -6.63
C GLY A 96 -7.73 21.25 -6.87
N LYS A 97 -7.07 20.16 -7.32
CA LYS A 97 -7.70 18.86 -7.54
C LYS A 97 -6.77 17.68 -7.24
N GLY A 98 -7.33 16.48 -7.28
CA GLY A 98 -6.58 15.24 -7.21
C GLY A 98 -6.20 14.72 -8.61
N TYR A 99 -5.21 13.87 -8.65
CA TYR A 99 -4.69 13.31 -9.90
C TYR A 99 -4.38 11.83 -9.76
N PHE A 100 -4.52 11.10 -10.85
CA PHE A 100 -3.78 9.86 -11.07
C PHE A 100 -2.56 10.13 -11.93
N ILE A 101 -1.42 9.56 -11.56
CA ILE A 101 -0.32 9.33 -12.47
C ILE A 101 -0.30 7.85 -12.85
N LYS A 102 -0.39 7.60 -14.15
CA LYS A 102 -0.26 6.27 -14.74
C LYS A 102 1.07 6.21 -15.45
N ALA A 103 1.94 5.29 -15.07
CA ALA A 103 3.20 5.04 -15.76
C ALA A 103 3.19 3.62 -16.34
N THR A 104 3.63 3.50 -17.60
CA THR A 104 3.71 2.23 -18.31
C THR A 104 5.15 2.05 -18.80
N TYR A 105 5.78 0.96 -18.42
CA TYR A 105 7.14 0.61 -18.84
C TYR A 105 7.11 -0.62 -19.73
N SER A 106 7.45 -0.44 -20.99
CA SER A 106 7.51 -1.49 -22.02
C SER A 106 8.97 -1.87 -22.27
N VAL A 107 9.25 -3.17 -22.30
CA VAL A 107 10.59 -3.71 -22.50
C VAL A 107 10.60 -4.57 -23.77
N PRO A 108 11.54 -4.35 -24.70
CA PRO A 108 11.65 -5.18 -25.89
C PRO A 108 11.76 -6.67 -25.55
N GLY A 109 10.95 -7.50 -26.20
CA GLY A 109 10.93 -8.94 -25.99
C GLY A 109 10.08 -9.43 -24.78
N ILE A 110 9.48 -8.52 -24.03
CA ILE A 110 8.52 -8.85 -22.97
C ILE A 110 7.11 -8.44 -23.44
N PRO A 111 6.18 -9.41 -23.55
CA PRO A 111 4.88 -9.13 -24.16
C PRO A 111 3.97 -8.21 -23.34
N ASP A 112 4.12 -8.23 -22.01
CA ASP A 112 3.27 -7.46 -21.12
C ASP A 112 4.00 -6.23 -20.56
N ASP A 113 3.36 -5.08 -20.60
CA ASP A 113 3.84 -3.84 -20.00
C ASP A 113 3.78 -3.88 -18.46
N PHE A 114 4.68 -3.11 -17.84
CA PHE A 114 4.67 -2.86 -16.40
C PHE A 114 3.87 -1.59 -16.14
N LEU A 115 2.81 -1.72 -15.37
CA LEU A 115 1.90 -0.64 -15.06
C LEU A 115 2.07 -0.19 -13.62
N LEU A 116 2.08 1.12 -13.41
CA LEU A 116 1.92 1.80 -12.13
C LEU A 116 0.72 2.75 -12.24
N LEU A 117 -0.13 2.80 -11.22
CA LEU A 117 -1.17 3.80 -11.09
C LEU A 117 -1.21 4.30 -9.65
N GLU A 118 -0.91 5.57 -9.46
CA GLU A 118 -0.89 6.20 -8.15
C GLU A 118 -1.77 7.44 -8.12
N TYR A 119 -2.51 7.61 -7.03
CA TYR A 119 -3.28 8.83 -6.76
C TYR A 119 -2.49 9.77 -5.88
N PHE A 120 -2.47 11.06 -6.22
CA PHE A 120 -1.92 12.09 -5.36
C PHE A 120 -2.85 13.30 -5.28
N ASN A 121 -2.82 13.95 -4.12
CA ASN A 121 -3.76 15.01 -3.79
C ASN A 121 -3.06 16.37 -3.83
N LYS A 122 -3.57 17.26 -4.69
CA LYS A 122 -3.10 18.64 -4.82
C LYS A 122 -4.19 19.68 -4.49
N LYS A 123 -5.29 19.22 -3.85
CA LYS A 123 -6.41 20.10 -3.44
C LYS A 123 -6.03 21.06 -2.33
N ASN A 124 -5.07 20.66 -1.50
CA ASN A 124 -4.66 21.41 -0.34
C ASN A 124 -3.16 21.26 -0.07
N HIS A 125 -2.50 22.36 0.26
CA HIS A 125 -1.07 22.43 0.59
C HIS A 125 -0.68 21.66 1.87
N PHE A 126 -1.64 21.20 2.66
CA PHE A 126 -1.39 20.34 3.81
C PHE A 126 -1.45 18.84 3.48
N SER A 127 -1.79 18.45 2.25
CA SER A 127 -1.87 17.02 1.87
C SER A 127 -0.48 16.36 1.84
N GLN A 128 -0.47 15.02 1.97
CA GLN A 128 0.74 14.19 2.02
C GLN A 128 1.77 14.52 0.94
N SER A 129 1.34 14.77 -0.28
CA SER A 129 2.20 15.00 -1.44
C SER A 129 3.04 16.30 -1.40
N TRP A 130 2.80 17.19 -0.43
CA TRP A 130 3.63 18.38 -0.20
C TRP A 130 4.77 18.12 0.79
N TYR A 131 4.85 16.93 1.39
CA TYR A 131 5.79 16.62 2.46
C TYR A 131 6.48 15.30 2.20
N ARG A 132 7.75 15.23 2.60
CA ARG A 132 8.59 14.03 2.55
C ARG A 132 9.24 13.81 3.91
N PHE A 133 9.60 12.58 4.20
CA PHE A 133 10.39 12.23 5.38
C PHE A 133 11.83 11.95 4.96
N GLN A 134 12.77 12.55 5.68
CA GLN A 134 14.22 12.44 5.39
C GLN A 134 14.97 11.89 6.59
N TYR A 135 15.84 10.92 6.34
CA TYR A 135 16.77 10.36 7.33
C TYR A 135 17.93 11.30 7.61
N GLU A 136 18.70 11.05 8.70
CA GLU A 136 19.93 11.77 9.01
C GLU A 136 21.03 11.58 7.94
N SER A 137 21.02 10.46 7.22
CA SER A 137 21.91 10.23 6.08
C SER A 137 21.70 11.22 4.91
N GLY A 138 20.56 11.93 4.90
CA GLY A 138 20.15 12.78 3.79
C GLY A 138 19.20 12.07 2.81
N ASP A 139 19.07 10.76 2.87
CA ASP A 139 18.17 9.98 2.03
C ASP A 139 16.71 10.22 2.40
N PHE A 140 15.82 10.13 1.43
CA PHE A 140 14.39 10.23 1.68
C PHE A 140 13.76 8.85 1.90
N LEU A 141 12.82 8.79 2.84
CA LEU A 141 11.97 7.62 3.01
C LEU A 141 11.13 7.42 1.74
N SER A 142 11.16 6.23 1.17
CA SER A 142 10.28 5.87 0.05
C SER A 142 8.82 5.85 0.51
N GLY A 143 8.01 6.78 0.00
CA GLY A 143 6.65 6.99 0.47
C GLY A 143 6.59 7.52 1.91
N ASN A 144 5.68 6.94 2.71
CA ASN A 144 5.44 7.35 4.10
C ASN A 144 5.30 6.17 5.07
N ILE A 145 5.88 5.03 4.73
CA ILE A 145 5.84 3.80 5.57
C ILE A 145 7.25 3.42 5.98
N THR A 146 7.48 3.23 7.27
CA THR A 146 8.74 2.72 7.82
C THR A 146 8.52 1.55 8.77
N ALA A 147 9.44 0.58 8.75
CA ALA A 147 9.52 -0.50 9.73
C ALA A 147 10.60 -0.26 10.81
N TYR A 148 11.26 0.90 10.78
CA TYR A 148 12.41 1.20 11.62
C TYR A 148 12.17 2.41 12.53
N SER A 149 12.75 2.38 13.74
CA SER A 149 12.76 3.50 14.69
C SER A 149 14.02 4.35 14.49
N GLN A 150 14.23 4.81 13.24
CA GLN A 150 15.36 5.70 12.92
C GLN A 150 14.91 7.16 12.95
N PRO A 151 15.81 8.11 13.28
CA PRO A 151 15.50 9.51 13.24
C PRO A 151 15.07 9.96 11.83
N LEU A 152 13.96 10.66 11.76
CA LEU A 152 13.38 11.24 10.56
C LEU A 152 13.07 12.71 10.81
N ARG A 153 13.11 13.52 9.76
CA ARG A 153 12.54 14.87 9.78
C ARG A 153 11.52 15.05 8.65
N LEU A 154 10.57 15.92 8.88
CA LEU A 154 9.60 16.34 7.87
C LEU A 154 10.24 17.44 7.01
N VAL A 155 10.09 17.33 5.68
CA VAL A 155 10.65 18.25 4.70
C VAL A 155 9.57 18.67 3.71
N THR A 156 9.55 19.95 3.34
CA THR A 156 8.71 20.53 2.28
C THR A 156 9.51 21.56 1.49
N GLU A 157 9.10 21.84 0.26
CA GLU A 157 9.66 22.94 -0.55
C GLU A 157 9.17 24.33 -0.09
N ASP A 158 8.09 24.38 0.69
CA ASP A 158 7.59 25.61 1.28
C ASP A 158 8.46 26.04 2.48
N SER A 159 9.13 27.18 2.35
CA SER A 159 10.04 27.74 3.35
C SER A 159 9.35 28.45 4.51
N THR A 160 8.03 28.59 4.47
CA THR A 160 7.28 29.25 5.56
C THR A 160 7.39 28.45 6.86
N THR A 161 7.54 29.16 7.98
CA THR A 161 7.55 28.51 9.29
C THR A 161 6.15 27.99 9.62
N LYS A 162 6.09 26.70 9.99
CA LYS A 162 4.84 26.02 10.36
C LYS A 162 5.04 25.25 11.65
N THR A 163 4.02 25.21 12.49
CA THR A 163 4.00 24.35 13.66
C THR A 163 2.97 23.23 13.46
N PHE A 164 3.39 22.00 13.59
CA PHE A 164 2.52 20.84 13.54
C PHE A 164 2.21 20.32 14.94
N LEU A 165 0.93 20.03 15.17
CA LEU A 165 0.51 19.12 16.23
C LEU A 165 0.59 17.70 15.67
N VAL A 166 1.55 16.91 16.13
CA VAL A 166 1.70 15.52 15.72
C VAL A 166 0.85 14.64 16.64
N LYS A 167 -0.07 13.89 16.07
CA LYS A 167 -0.99 12.98 16.77
C LYS A 167 -0.59 11.55 16.49
N LEU A 168 -0.27 10.80 17.54
CA LEU A 168 0.03 9.38 17.46
C LEU A 168 -1.24 8.55 17.69
N TYR A 169 -1.45 7.56 16.84
CA TYR A 169 -2.46 6.52 16.96
C TYR A 169 -1.77 5.16 16.96
N SER A 170 -1.49 4.62 18.15
CA SER A 170 -0.75 3.37 18.37
C SER A 170 -1.62 2.19 18.79
N ARG A 171 -2.92 2.40 18.90
CA ARG A 171 -3.92 1.40 19.27
C ARG A 171 -4.08 0.32 18.21
N ASN A 172 -4.57 -0.85 18.60
CA ASN A 172 -4.96 -1.88 17.67
C ASN A 172 -6.27 -1.50 16.94
N PHE A 173 -6.25 -1.61 15.62
CA PHE A 173 -7.43 -1.46 14.79
C PHE A 173 -8.09 -2.82 14.56
N PRO A 174 -9.43 -2.90 14.57
CA PRO A 174 -10.14 -4.16 14.36
C PRO A 174 -9.89 -4.67 12.94
N VAL A 175 -9.89 -6.00 12.81
CA VAL A 175 -9.87 -6.64 11.47
C VAL A 175 -11.26 -6.51 10.82
N PRO A 176 -11.35 -6.50 9.48
CA PRO A 176 -12.61 -6.48 8.77
C PRO A 176 -13.49 -7.68 9.13
N ILE A 177 -14.79 -7.42 9.14
CA ILE A 177 -15.80 -8.48 9.23
C ILE A 177 -15.97 -9.18 7.87
N PRO A 178 -16.46 -10.43 7.83
CA PRO A 178 -16.66 -11.18 6.60
C PRO A 178 -17.50 -10.39 5.56
N PRO A 179 -17.32 -10.66 4.25
CA PRO A 179 -17.92 -9.86 3.18
C PRO A 179 -19.45 -9.97 3.07
N PHE A 180 -20.04 -10.97 3.70
CA PHE A 180 -21.48 -11.23 3.70
C PHE A 180 -22.22 -10.69 4.94
N VAL A 181 -21.50 -10.08 5.89
CA VAL A 181 -22.10 -9.49 7.07
C VAL A 181 -22.40 -8.02 6.81
N GLU A 182 -23.65 -7.68 6.66
CA GLU A 182 -24.12 -6.30 6.42
C GLU A 182 -24.00 -5.48 7.70
N GLN A 183 -22.82 -4.95 7.91
CA GLN A 183 -22.52 -4.05 9.02
C GLN A 183 -21.65 -2.91 8.52
N SER A 184 -22.04 -1.67 8.80
CA SER A 184 -21.22 -0.51 8.51
C SER A 184 -19.96 -0.50 9.37
N ARG A 185 -18.88 0.02 8.81
CA ARG A 185 -17.64 0.28 9.55
C ARG A 185 -17.89 1.25 10.69
N ALA A 186 -17.39 0.94 11.87
CA ALA A 186 -17.47 1.85 13.01
C ALA A 186 -16.74 3.17 12.70
N PRO A 187 -17.27 4.32 13.14
CA PRO A 187 -16.61 5.60 13.00
C PRO A 187 -15.19 5.57 13.60
N PHE A 188 -14.25 6.25 12.94
CA PHE A 188 -12.90 6.36 13.46
C PHE A 188 -12.88 7.25 14.73
N ASN A 189 -12.22 6.78 15.78
CA ASN A 189 -11.99 7.59 16.96
C ASN A 189 -10.78 8.52 16.74
N TYR A 190 -11.02 9.80 16.59
CA TYR A 190 -9.99 10.81 16.32
C TYR A 190 -9.21 11.27 17.56
N SER A 191 -9.52 10.79 18.78
CA SER A 191 -8.72 11.05 19.96
C SER A 191 -7.36 10.38 19.83
N PRO A 192 -6.24 11.11 19.83
CA PRO A 192 -4.91 10.52 19.73
C PRO A 192 -4.50 9.82 21.04
N ASP A 193 -3.63 8.83 20.94
CA ASP A 193 -3.07 8.15 22.10
C ASP A 193 -1.96 8.99 22.75
N SER A 194 -1.23 9.78 21.95
CA SER A 194 -0.33 10.83 22.44
C SER A 194 -0.15 11.94 21.40
N THR A 195 0.39 13.08 21.84
CA THR A 195 0.66 14.23 20.96
C THR A 195 1.99 14.88 21.32
N PHE A 196 2.62 15.49 20.31
CA PHE A 196 3.76 16.39 20.49
C PHE A 196 3.74 17.48 19.43
N ARG A 197 4.52 18.54 19.63
CA ARG A 197 4.66 19.63 18.67
C ARG A 197 5.95 19.49 17.89
N LEU A 198 5.88 19.78 16.60
CA LEU A 198 7.02 19.76 15.68
C LEU A 198 7.00 21.07 14.86
N GLU A 199 8.07 21.83 14.96
CA GLU A 199 8.22 23.08 14.21
C GLU A 199 9.00 22.83 12.93
N LEU A 200 8.53 23.39 11.81
CA LEU A 200 9.25 23.47 10.55
C LEU A 200 9.78 24.88 10.37
N LYS A 201 11.08 25.01 10.12
CA LYS A 201 11.77 26.25 9.75
C LYS A 201 12.49 26.04 8.44
N ASN A 202 12.36 26.97 7.51
CA ASN A 202 12.99 26.86 6.18
C ASN A 202 12.71 25.49 5.52
N GLY A 203 11.46 25.03 5.57
CA GLY A 203 11.03 23.79 4.95
C GLY A 203 11.47 22.50 5.65
N LYS A 204 12.11 22.56 6.83
CA LYS A 204 12.64 21.37 7.53
C LYS A 204 12.28 21.40 9.01
N SER A 205 11.92 20.24 9.57
CA SER A 205 11.76 20.08 11.02
C SER A 205 13.07 19.64 11.69
N ALA A 206 13.09 19.72 13.03
CA ALA A 206 14.02 18.91 13.80
C ALA A 206 13.79 17.41 13.54
N TYR A 207 14.82 16.59 13.81
CA TYR A 207 14.67 15.13 13.76
C TYR A 207 13.82 14.64 14.93
N PHE A 208 12.96 13.67 14.66
CA PHE A 208 12.19 12.93 15.66
C PHE A 208 12.30 11.42 15.38
N VAL A 209 12.11 10.60 16.41
CA VAL A 209 12.16 9.14 16.28
C VAL A 209 10.74 8.58 16.37
N PRO A 210 10.23 7.91 15.32
CA PRO A 210 8.93 7.21 15.38
C PRO A 210 9.10 5.90 16.18
N GLY A 211 9.13 6.00 17.51
CA GLY A 211 9.45 4.88 18.40
C GLY A 211 8.33 3.83 18.52
N GLN A 212 7.07 4.25 18.45
CA GLN A 212 5.92 3.36 18.62
C GLN A 212 5.31 2.98 17.26
N THR A 213 4.87 1.72 17.13
CA THR A 213 4.08 1.25 15.98
C THR A 213 2.70 1.92 15.96
N GLY A 214 2.17 2.12 14.76
CA GLY A 214 0.95 2.87 14.51
C GLY A 214 1.18 3.95 13.48
N PHE A 215 0.47 5.05 13.55
CA PHE A 215 0.73 6.15 12.63
C PHE A 215 0.77 7.52 13.33
N TYR A 216 1.59 8.39 12.79
CA TYR A 216 1.80 9.76 13.21
C TYR A 216 1.15 10.68 12.19
N PHE A 217 0.14 11.44 12.61
CA PHE A 217 -0.57 12.40 11.78
C PHE A 217 -0.13 13.82 12.12
N PHE A 218 0.38 14.54 11.13
CA PHE A 218 0.94 15.88 11.30
C PHE A 218 -0.10 16.91 10.86
N GLN A 219 -0.63 17.67 11.79
CA GLN A 219 -1.69 18.65 11.57
C GLN A 219 -1.18 20.05 11.90
N SER A 220 -1.07 20.93 10.92
CA SER A 220 -0.64 22.32 11.13
C SER A 220 -1.81 23.25 11.44
N ASP A 221 -2.98 22.93 10.91
CA ASP A 221 -4.23 23.64 11.19
C ASP A 221 -5.22 22.65 11.84
N THR A 222 -5.54 22.87 13.11
CA THR A 222 -6.42 21.96 13.87
C THR A 222 -7.90 22.07 13.48
N THR A 223 -8.26 23.07 12.69
CA THR A 223 -9.61 23.20 12.11
C THR A 223 -9.79 22.31 10.87
N LEU A 224 -8.68 21.89 10.24
CA LEU A 224 -8.67 21.02 9.07
C LEU A 224 -8.32 19.58 9.46
N THR A 225 -9.01 18.63 8.87
CA THR A 225 -8.70 17.19 9.02
C THR A 225 -7.77 16.72 7.89
N ILE A 226 -6.71 17.48 7.58
CA ILE A 226 -5.75 17.23 6.50
C ILE A 226 -4.33 17.39 7.05
N GLY A 227 -3.43 16.50 6.66
CA GLY A 227 -2.03 16.55 7.04
C GLY A 227 -1.25 15.37 6.49
N PRO A 228 0.07 15.45 6.43
CA PRO A 228 0.88 14.27 6.13
C PRO A 228 0.80 13.25 7.27
N SER A 229 0.98 11.98 6.90
CA SER A 229 1.01 10.86 7.84
C SER A 229 2.27 10.04 7.63
N LEU A 230 2.85 9.55 8.74
CA LEU A 230 3.92 8.57 8.75
C LEU A 230 3.40 7.28 9.40
N PHE A 231 3.48 6.17 8.69
CA PHE A 231 3.07 4.85 9.20
C PHE A 231 4.30 4.10 9.72
N ARG A 232 4.32 3.83 11.01
CA ARG A 232 5.35 3.03 11.68
C ARG A 232 4.84 1.61 11.86
N MET A 233 5.26 0.72 10.97
CA MET A 233 4.85 -0.68 10.98
C MET A 233 5.76 -1.54 11.88
N ASN A 234 5.33 -2.76 12.15
CA ASN A 234 6.12 -3.73 12.90
C ASN A 234 7.43 -4.07 12.18
N SER A 235 8.43 -4.49 12.97
CA SER A 235 9.71 -4.98 12.43
C SER A 235 9.47 -6.16 11.49
N GLY A 236 10.15 -6.14 10.35
CA GLY A 236 9.99 -7.14 9.29
C GLY A 236 8.93 -6.80 8.23
N PHE A 237 8.10 -5.77 8.46
CA PHE A 237 7.12 -5.34 7.46
C PHE A 237 7.76 -5.17 6.07
N PRO A 238 7.11 -5.63 4.98
CA PRO A 238 5.74 -6.12 4.88
C PRO A 238 5.51 -7.58 5.28
N LYS A 239 6.57 -8.32 5.63
CA LYS A 239 6.44 -9.70 6.12
C LYS A 239 5.88 -9.70 7.55
N VAL A 240 5.10 -10.73 7.84
CA VAL A 240 4.64 -11.02 9.20
C VAL A 240 5.58 -12.07 9.79
N THR A 241 6.59 -11.61 10.54
CA THR A 241 7.63 -12.47 11.09
C THR A 241 7.41 -12.82 12.58
N GLN A 242 6.61 -12.02 13.27
CA GLN A 242 6.28 -12.26 14.68
C GLN A 242 5.11 -13.26 14.78
N HIS A 243 5.28 -14.33 15.53
CA HIS A 243 4.26 -15.39 15.68
C HIS A 243 2.95 -14.89 16.27
N SER A 244 2.97 -13.84 17.11
CA SER A 244 1.74 -13.18 17.58
C SER A 244 0.94 -12.58 16.42
N LEU A 245 1.60 -11.87 15.51
CA LEU A 245 0.95 -11.31 14.32
C LEU A 245 0.53 -12.40 13.32
N MET A 246 1.30 -13.48 13.22
CA MET A 246 0.90 -14.66 12.44
C MET A 246 -0.40 -15.26 12.99
N ARG A 247 -0.50 -15.45 14.31
CA ARG A 247 -1.71 -15.91 14.98
C ARG A 247 -2.90 -14.98 14.69
N ASP A 248 -2.69 -13.68 14.78
CA ASP A 248 -3.76 -12.69 14.55
C ASP A 248 -4.32 -12.77 13.12
N ALA A 249 -3.45 -12.99 12.13
CA ALA A 249 -3.85 -13.12 10.73
C ALA A 249 -4.68 -14.38 10.45
N LEU A 250 -4.67 -15.41 11.31
CA LEU A 250 -5.53 -16.60 11.20
C LEU A 250 -7.02 -16.29 11.41
N ARG A 251 -7.37 -15.07 11.85
CA ARG A 251 -8.76 -14.67 12.12
C ARG A 251 -9.72 -14.96 10.97
N TYR A 252 -9.25 -14.84 9.73
CA TYR A 252 -10.12 -15.03 8.55
C TYR A 252 -10.45 -16.49 8.21
N ILE A 253 -9.66 -17.43 8.71
CA ILE A 253 -9.82 -18.87 8.43
C ILE A 253 -10.20 -19.66 9.68
N THR A 254 -10.50 -18.98 10.79
CA THR A 254 -10.92 -19.57 12.06
C THR A 254 -12.35 -19.16 12.41
N SER A 255 -13.07 -20.06 13.05
CA SER A 255 -14.28 -19.70 13.80
C SER A 255 -13.93 -18.82 15.02
N ALA A 256 -14.92 -18.14 15.59
CA ALA A 256 -14.69 -17.34 16.81
C ALA A 256 -14.14 -18.19 17.97
N LYS A 257 -14.63 -19.42 18.14
CA LYS A 257 -14.19 -20.35 19.18
C LYS A 257 -12.73 -20.79 18.96
N GLU A 258 -12.37 -21.19 17.74
CA GLU A 258 -10.99 -21.58 17.42
C GLU A 258 -10.03 -20.40 17.59
N PHE A 259 -10.42 -19.21 17.12
CA PHE A 259 -9.59 -18.02 17.29
C PHE A 259 -9.33 -17.70 18.76
N GLN A 260 -10.36 -17.80 19.60
CA GLN A 260 -10.19 -17.63 21.05
C GLN A 260 -9.26 -18.71 21.64
N GLN A 261 -9.36 -19.95 21.19
CA GLN A 261 -8.50 -21.05 21.64
C GLN A 261 -7.01 -20.78 21.29
N LEU A 262 -6.71 -20.15 20.13
CA LEU A 262 -5.35 -19.77 19.78
C LEU A 262 -4.72 -18.81 20.81
N TYR A 263 -5.52 -18.01 21.50
CA TYR A 263 -5.05 -17.08 22.53
C TYR A 263 -4.89 -17.73 23.92
N THR A 264 -5.49 -18.89 24.15
CA THR A 264 -5.27 -19.65 25.41
C THR A 264 -3.90 -20.31 25.44
N CYS A 265 -3.26 -20.52 24.28
CA CYS A 265 -1.89 -21.02 24.21
C CYS A 265 -0.90 -19.88 24.52
N PRO A 266 -0.05 -20.00 25.59
CA PRO A 266 0.85 -18.95 26.00
C PRO A 266 1.99 -18.69 24.99
N ILE A 267 2.28 -19.67 24.11
CA ILE A 267 3.34 -19.60 23.11
C ILE A 267 2.72 -19.45 21.72
N PRO A 268 2.69 -18.23 21.13
CA PRO A 268 2.05 -17.98 19.84
C PRO A 268 2.55 -18.89 18.70
N LYS A 269 3.83 -19.25 18.70
CA LYS A 269 4.40 -20.18 17.72
C LYS A 269 3.69 -21.54 17.78
N VAL A 270 3.54 -22.10 18.97
CA VAL A 270 2.88 -23.41 19.17
C VAL A 270 1.41 -23.33 18.73
N ALA A 271 0.72 -22.24 19.05
CA ALA A 271 -0.66 -22.02 18.60
C ALA A 271 -0.80 -22.05 17.06
N VAL A 272 0.09 -21.32 16.35
CA VAL A 272 0.11 -21.26 14.89
C VAL A 272 0.43 -22.63 14.28
N ASP A 273 1.50 -23.28 14.76
CA ASP A 273 1.95 -24.58 14.23
C ASP A 273 0.86 -25.65 14.44
N SER A 274 0.28 -25.70 15.64
CA SER A 274 -0.78 -26.67 15.97
C SER A 274 -2.05 -26.47 15.12
N PHE A 275 -2.43 -25.21 14.87
CA PHE A 275 -3.54 -24.91 13.98
C PHE A 275 -3.34 -25.46 12.57
N TRP A 276 -2.17 -25.19 11.99
CA TRP A 276 -1.90 -25.63 10.62
C TRP A 276 -1.73 -27.15 10.51
N ILE A 277 -1.06 -27.80 11.47
CA ILE A 277 -0.91 -29.24 11.49
C ILE A 277 -2.27 -29.94 11.63
N ALA A 278 -3.13 -29.44 12.53
CA ALA A 278 -4.46 -30.00 12.72
C ALA A 278 -5.36 -29.89 11.49
N ASN A 279 -5.24 -28.82 10.69
CA ASN A 279 -6.03 -28.66 9.48
C ASN A 279 -5.42 -29.40 8.27
N ALA A 280 -4.11 -29.45 8.12
CA ALA A 280 -3.44 -30.08 6.98
C ALA A 280 -3.28 -31.61 7.15
N GLY A 281 -3.40 -32.11 8.36
CA GLY A 281 -3.21 -33.53 8.68
C GLY A 281 -1.77 -34.05 8.57
N ARG A 282 -0.88 -33.35 7.82
CA ARG A 282 0.51 -33.71 7.56
C ARG A 282 1.42 -32.48 7.67
N PRO A 283 2.63 -32.61 8.26
CA PRO A 283 3.54 -31.48 8.46
C PRO A 283 4.07 -30.84 7.16
N ASP A 284 4.29 -31.64 6.10
CA ASP A 284 4.73 -31.15 4.79
C ASP A 284 3.67 -30.27 4.12
N ILE A 285 2.41 -30.71 4.13
CA ILE A 285 1.26 -29.94 3.63
C ILE A 285 1.07 -28.67 4.47
N ALA A 286 1.15 -28.79 5.82
CA ALA A 286 1.08 -27.63 6.71
C ALA A 286 2.13 -26.57 6.36
N THR A 287 3.37 -26.98 6.10
CA THR A 287 4.45 -26.04 5.72
C THR A 287 4.13 -25.32 4.42
N GLU A 288 3.58 -26.00 3.42
CA GLU A 288 3.19 -25.38 2.16
C GLU A 288 2.03 -24.40 2.32
N LEU A 289 1.00 -24.76 3.10
CA LEU A 289 -0.13 -23.89 3.41
C LEU A 289 0.31 -22.64 4.17
N ILE A 290 1.16 -22.78 5.20
CA ILE A 290 1.76 -21.67 5.93
C ILE A 290 2.46 -20.73 4.95
N ARG A 291 3.34 -21.23 4.11
CA ARG A 291 4.08 -20.44 3.13
C ARG A 291 3.13 -19.67 2.21
N LYS A 292 2.15 -20.34 1.63
CA LYS A 292 1.16 -19.72 0.72
C LYS A 292 0.31 -18.66 1.42
N TYR A 293 -0.17 -18.96 2.63
CA TYR A 293 -1.03 -18.05 3.39
C TYR A 293 -0.29 -16.75 3.74
N TYR A 294 0.88 -16.87 4.38
CA TYR A 294 1.64 -15.68 4.80
C TYR A 294 2.29 -14.94 3.65
N GLN A 295 2.51 -15.58 2.50
CA GLN A 295 2.87 -14.88 1.26
C GLN A 295 1.71 -13.99 0.77
N ARG A 296 0.45 -14.43 0.90
CA ARG A 296 -0.72 -13.58 0.60
C ARG A 296 -0.86 -12.45 1.61
N VAL A 297 -0.61 -12.70 2.88
CA VAL A 297 -0.59 -11.67 3.93
C VAL A 297 0.48 -10.62 3.65
N GLU A 298 1.68 -11.03 3.28
CA GLU A 298 2.77 -10.12 2.87
C GLU A 298 2.37 -9.29 1.63
N THR A 299 1.78 -9.92 0.63
CA THR A 299 1.31 -9.23 -0.58
C THR A 299 0.20 -8.23 -0.24
N ALA A 300 -0.72 -8.60 0.65
CA ALA A 300 -1.75 -7.68 1.13
C ALA A 300 -1.15 -6.46 1.83
N ASN A 301 -0.10 -6.65 2.63
CA ASN A 301 0.62 -5.56 3.27
C ASN A 301 1.29 -4.62 2.24
N LYS A 302 1.86 -5.16 1.17
CA LYS A 302 2.48 -4.36 0.12
C LYS A 302 1.49 -3.49 -0.66
N LEU A 303 0.30 -4.04 -0.95
CA LEU A 303 -0.66 -3.44 -1.88
C LEU A 303 -1.77 -2.62 -1.19
N TYR A 304 -2.19 -3.04 0.00
CA TYR A 304 -3.41 -2.54 0.63
C TYR A 304 -3.20 -1.85 1.96
N THR A 305 -1.95 -1.62 2.39
CA THR A 305 -1.68 -0.86 3.62
C THR A 305 -2.33 0.52 3.55
N SER A 306 -3.05 0.85 4.61
CA SER A 306 -3.78 2.07 4.80
C SER A 306 -3.27 2.71 6.12
N PHE A 307 -4.13 3.21 6.99
CA PHE A 307 -3.76 3.58 8.35
C PHE A 307 -3.51 2.37 9.28
N THR A 308 -3.70 1.17 8.76
CA THR A 308 -3.41 -0.13 9.39
C THR A 308 -2.72 -1.05 8.39
N ASP A 309 -2.18 -2.18 8.88
CA ASP A 309 -1.58 -3.21 8.03
C ASP A 309 -2.53 -3.60 6.89
N GLY A 310 -1.98 -3.86 5.70
CA GLY A 310 -2.79 -4.17 4.52
C GLY A 310 -3.65 -5.42 4.68
N TRP A 311 -3.18 -6.42 5.44
CA TRP A 311 -3.97 -7.61 5.75
C TRP A 311 -5.20 -7.31 6.63
N LYS A 312 -5.20 -6.20 7.39
CA LYS A 312 -6.32 -5.72 8.21
C LYS A 312 -7.28 -4.80 7.43
N THR A 313 -7.21 -4.75 6.11
CA THR A 313 -8.13 -3.98 5.27
C THR A 313 -9.13 -4.90 4.57
N ASP A 314 -10.26 -4.35 4.12
CA ASP A 314 -11.25 -5.11 3.35
C ASP A 314 -10.64 -5.73 2.09
N ARG A 315 -9.80 -4.99 1.34
CA ARG A 315 -9.10 -5.51 0.18
C ARG A 315 -8.13 -6.63 0.55
N GLY A 316 -7.37 -6.44 1.63
CA GLY A 316 -6.46 -7.47 2.13
C GLY A 316 -7.17 -8.75 2.53
N MET A 317 -8.30 -8.64 3.24
CA MET A 317 -9.12 -9.78 3.61
C MET A 317 -9.59 -10.59 2.40
N ILE A 318 -10.16 -9.93 1.38
CA ILE A 318 -10.62 -10.61 0.15
C ILE A 318 -9.43 -11.23 -0.59
N PHE A 319 -8.31 -10.53 -0.71
CA PHE A 319 -7.11 -11.05 -1.38
C PHE A 319 -6.52 -12.27 -0.67
N ILE A 320 -6.46 -12.27 0.65
CA ILE A 320 -5.91 -13.40 1.41
C ILE A 320 -6.75 -14.65 1.21
N ILE A 321 -8.07 -14.52 1.30
CA ILE A 321 -8.96 -15.68 1.27
C ILE A 321 -9.21 -16.17 -0.16
N ILE A 322 -9.60 -15.28 -1.06
CA ILE A 322 -10.00 -15.65 -2.42
C ILE A 322 -8.79 -15.64 -3.37
N GLY A 323 -7.84 -14.76 -3.15
CA GLY A 323 -6.65 -14.63 -3.96
C GLY A 323 -6.70 -13.45 -4.91
N LYS A 324 -5.85 -13.53 -5.94
CA LYS A 324 -5.71 -12.49 -6.96
C LYS A 324 -6.95 -12.46 -7.86
N PRO A 325 -7.55 -11.26 -8.08
CA PRO A 325 -8.63 -11.10 -9.05
C PRO A 325 -8.12 -11.29 -10.49
N SER A 326 -9.02 -11.73 -11.39
CA SER A 326 -8.74 -11.82 -12.82
C SER A 326 -8.61 -10.44 -13.46
N ARG A 327 -9.45 -9.48 -13.03
CA ARG A 327 -9.40 -8.10 -13.48
C ARG A 327 -9.67 -7.13 -12.33
N VAL A 328 -9.05 -5.95 -12.41
CA VAL A 328 -9.25 -4.84 -11.46
C VAL A 328 -9.43 -3.54 -12.22
N TYR A 329 -10.54 -2.88 -11.95
CA TYR A 329 -10.83 -1.54 -12.48
C TYR A 329 -10.81 -0.53 -11.35
N ARG A 330 -10.08 0.57 -11.53
CA ARG A 330 -10.01 1.66 -10.54
C ARG A 330 -10.50 2.97 -11.13
N SER A 331 -11.32 3.67 -10.36
CA SER A 331 -11.73 5.05 -10.58
C SER A 331 -11.27 5.94 -9.41
N PHE A 332 -11.62 7.23 -9.42
CA PHE A 332 -11.33 8.13 -8.31
C PHE A 332 -12.08 7.79 -7.02
N SER A 333 -13.22 7.11 -7.12
CA SER A 333 -14.12 6.81 -6.00
C SER A 333 -14.28 5.33 -5.68
N GLN A 334 -13.88 4.43 -6.58
CA GLN A 334 -14.18 3.01 -6.44
C GLN A 334 -13.12 2.13 -7.09
N GLU A 335 -12.93 0.94 -6.53
CA GLU A 335 -12.17 -0.16 -7.13
C GLU A 335 -13.10 -1.38 -7.26
N VAL A 336 -13.10 -2.02 -8.44
CA VAL A 336 -13.92 -3.20 -8.73
C VAL A 336 -13.02 -4.38 -9.06
N TRP A 337 -13.16 -5.46 -8.31
CA TRP A 337 -12.44 -6.71 -8.54
C TRP A 337 -13.35 -7.76 -9.16
N ILE A 338 -12.88 -8.41 -10.21
CA ILE A 338 -13.61 -9.43 -10.95
C ILE A 338 -12.84 -10.74 -10.91
N TYR A 339 -13.54 -11.79 -10.53
CA TYR A 339 -13.05 -13.18 -10.53
C TYR A 339 -13.87 -13.98 -11.55
N GLY A 340 -13.20 -14.54 -12.54
CA GLY A 340 -13.81 -15.18 -13.71
C GLY A 340 -13.69 -14.33 -14.98
N GLU A 341 -14.42 -14.70 -16.03
CA GLU A 341 -14.43 -13.95 -17.28
C GLU A 341 -15.23 -12.64 -17.14
N TYR A 342 -14.73 -11.58 -17.80
CA TYR A 342 -15.31 -10.24 -17.65
C TYR A 342 -16.76 -10.17 -18.10
N ASP A 343 -17.09 -10.83 -19.22
CA ASP A 343 -18.40 -10.80 -19.85
C ASP A 343 -19.37 -11.86 -19.28
N ASP A 344 -18.92 -12.71 -18.34
CA ASP A 344 -19.82 -13.66 -17.67
C ASP A 344 -20.64 -12.91 -16.61
N PRO A 345 -21.98 -12.86 -16.72
CA PRO A 345 -22.85 -12.28 -15.68
C PRO A 345 -22.70 -12.95 -14.31
N ARG A 346 -22.22 -14.21 -14.27
CA ARG A 346 -21.99 -14.99 -13.05
C ARG A 346 -20.61 -14.75 -12.45
N ALA A 347 -19.74 -13.98 -13.11
CA ALA A 347 -18.44 -13.63 -12.56
C ALA A 347 -18.61 -12.93 -11.21
N LEU A 348 -17.85 -13.40 -10.21
CA LEU A 348 -17.88 -12.81 -8.88
C LEU A 348 -17.24 -11.42 -8.91
N ARG A 349 -17.94 -10.41 -8.40
CA ARG A 349 -17.47 -9.03 -8.35
C ARG A 349 -17.51 -8.50 -6.94
N PHE A 350 -16.39 -7.90 -6.51
CA PHE A 350 -16.30 -7.13 -5.27
C PHE A 350 -16.15 -5.65 -5.59
N TYR A 351 -16.92 -4.83 -4.90
CA TYR A 351 -16.93 -3.38 -5.05
C TYR A 351 -16.36 -2.75 -3.79
N PHE A 352 -15.32 -1.93 -3.95
CA PHE A 352 -14.64 -1.25 -2.86
C PHE A 352 -14.77 0.25 -3.07
N ASP A 353 -15.53 0.93 -2.23
CA ASP A 353 -15.69 2.36 -2.28
C ASP A 353 -14.54 3.05 -1.55
N LYS A 354 -13.95 4.08 -2.16
CA LYS A 354 -12.88 4.87 -1.54
C LYS A 354 -13.45 5.64 -0.34
N ALA A 355 -12.95 5.36 0.84
CA ALA A 355 -13.35 6.05 2.05
C ALA A 355 -12.71 7.46 2.13
N LYS A 356 -13.44 8.42 2.66
CA LYS A 356 -12.87 9.71 3.06
C LYS A 356 -12.05 9.50 4.32
N ASN A 357 -10.74 9.47 4.18
CA ASN A 357 -9.80 9.24 5.27
C ASN A 357 -8.73 10.33 5.26
N PRO A 358 -8.55 11.09 6.36
CA PRO A 358 -7.56 12.18 6.42
C PRO A 358 -6.11 11.68 6.46
N PHE A 359 -5.89 10.42 6.77
CA PHE A 359 -4.56 9.85 7.00
C PHE A 359 -3.94 9.21 5.76
N THR A 360 -4.78 8.76 4.81
CA THR A 360 -4.33 8.01 3.64
C THR A 360 -5.32 8.09 2.49
N GLU A 361 -4.82 8.07 1.28
CA GLU A 361 -5.62 7.94 0.06
C GLU A 361 -5.90 6.47 -0.31
N ASN A 362 -5.34 5.51 0.43
CA ASN A 362 -5.45 4.07 0.16
C ASN A 362 -6.45 3.35 1.08
N ASP A 363 -7.51 4.04 1.53
CA ASP A 363 -8.57 3.46 2.35
C ASP A 363 -9.81 3.15 1.49
N TYR A 364 -10.19 1.87 1.43
CA TYR A 364 -11.30 1.39 0.64
C TYR A 364 -12.17 0.45 1.47
N VAL A 365 -13.48 0.63 1.40
CA VAL A 365 -14.49 -0.13 2.15
C VAL A 365 -15.27 -1.01 1.19
N LEU A 366 -15.39 -2.28 1.51
CA LEU A 366 -16.13 -3.28 0.75
C LEU A 366 -17.64 -3.04 0.85
N ALA A 367 -18.33 -3.01 -0.28
CA ALA A 367 -19.77 -3.18 -0.34
C ALA A 367 -20.11 -4.64 -0.01
N ARG A 368 -20.85 -4.85 1.07
CA ARG A 368 -21.14 -6.18 1.62
C ARG A 368 -22.50 -6.69 1.16
N TYR A 369 -22.53 -7.95 0.73
CA TYR A 369 -23.75 -8.60 0.25
C TYR A 369 -23.82 -10.05 0.72
N ASP A 370 -25.00 -10.52 1.12
CA ASP A 370 -25.20 -11.89 1.64
C ASP A 370 -24.79 -12.97 0.62
N TYR A 371 -24.91 -12.71 -0.68
CA TYR A 371 -24.52 -13.67 -1.73
C TYR A 371 -23.02 -14.02 -1.74
N TYR A 372 -22.15 -13.23 -1.09
CA TYR A 372 -20.74 -13.61 -0.91
C TYR A 372 -20.52 -14.77 0.05
N LYS A 373 -21.53 -15.15 0.84
CA LYS A 373 -21.41 -16.13 1.92
C LYS A 373 -20.93 -17.50 1.46
N SER A 374 -21.53 -18.04 0.40
CA SER A 374 -21.16 -19.35 -0.14
C SER A 374 -19.73 -19.38 -0.65
N VAL A 375 -19.36 -18.39 -1.45
CA VAL A 375 -18.00 -18.27 -2.01
C VAL A 375 -16.96 -18.06 -0.91
N TRP A 376 -17.26 -17.24 0.08
CA TRP A 376 -16.40 -17.04 1.25
C TRP A 376 -16.07 -18.36 1.95
N TYR A 377 -17.10 -19.12 2.35
CA TYR A 377 -16.88 -20.37 3.06
C TYR A 377 -16.19 -21.43 2.22
N GLN A 378 -16.48 -21.53 0.92
CA GLN A 378 -15.75 -22.41 0.01
C GLN A 378 -14.25 -22.11 0.00
N ASN A 379 -13.88 -20.83 -0.12
CA ASN A 379 -12.46 -20.44 -0.12
C ASN A 379 -11.81 -20.61 1.26
N VAL A 380 -12.51 -20.36 2.36
CA VAL A 380 -12.01 -20.66 3.71
C VAL A 380 -11.73 -22.16 3.88
N GLN A 381 -12.61 -23.04 3.37
CA GLN A 381 -12.41 -24.49 3.43
C GLN A 381 -11.15 -24.94 2.67
N MET A 382 -10.82 -24.30 1.54
CA MET A 382 -9.59 -24.62 0.79
C MET A 382 -8.30 -24.35 1.58
N TRP A 383 -8.35 -23.51 2.60
CA TRP A 383 -7.22 -23.27 3.51
C TRP A 383 -7.16 -24.28 4.67
N ARG A 384 -8.19 -25.10 4.83
CA ARG A 384 -8.37 -26.01 5.95
C ARG A 384 -8.36 -27.49 5.54
N GLN A 385 -7.96 -27.78 4.28
CA GLN A 385 -7.92 -29.15 3.72
C GLN A 385 -6.51 -29.53 3.31
#